data_fa8d8a94a6f71195ba9f01828f5a9a8b
#
_entry.id   fa8d8a94a6f71195ba9f01828f5a9a8b
#
_cell.length_a   1.000
_cell.length_b   1.000
_cell.length_c   1.000
_cell.angle_alpha   90.00
_cell.angle_beta   90.00
_cell.angle_gamma   90.00
#
_symmetry.space_group_name_H-M   'P 1'
#
loop_
_entity.id
_entity.type
_entity.pdbx_description
1 polymer ?
#
loop_
_entity_poly.entity_id
_entity_poly.type
_entity_poly.pdbx_seq_one_letter_code
_entity_poly.pdbx_strand_id
1 'polypeptide(L)'
;MQRLISFDIAKAICMILVVVGHYVPDYSPTWYVDIHDVIYTFHMPLFMFASGYIYMATKRDIPYKDFLLKKVKRLMVPYFSVSAIIISIKLLTERHAYVQNPVTVHSYFKLFYEPEAGAFLWFIWALWWMFVLVPLFKTKKIRLALFGVAVILHYVPNLLPEYFCLSQFQNMLLYFMLGVVCWDWKETLSTLSKVPSWLVYCIFICGEMCKVFNVMGGANLNASAVYRNKYCYGSVS
;
A
#
# COMPACT_ATOMS: atom_id res chain seq x y z
N MET A 1 -15.19 -23.39 2.56
CA MET A 1 -14.76 -21.98 2.59
C MET A 1 -15.03 -21.41 1.21
N GLN A 2 -16.06 -20.58 1.04
CA GLN A 2 -16.32 -19.95 -0.25
C GLN A 2 -15.15 -19.03 -0.60
N ARG A 3 -14.55 -19.29 -1.75
CA ARG A 3 -13.48 -18.45 -2.30
C ARG A 3 -14.13 -17.17 -2.84
N LEU A 4 -13.66 -16.02 -2.36
CA LEU A 4 -14.17 -14.72 -2.82
C LEU A 4 -13.47 -14.35 -4.14
N ILE A 5 -13.90 -15.00 -5.22
CA ILE A 5 -13.30 -14.90 -6.55
C ILE A 5 -13.16 -13.44 -7.00
N SER A 6 -14.16 -12.60 -6.75
CA SER A 6 -14.12 -11.18 -7.12
C SER A 6 -12.96 -10.42 -6.47
N PHE A 7 -12.63 -10.74 -5.21
CA PHE A 7 -11.49 -10.11 -4.52
C PHE A 7 -10.14 -10.69 -4.95
N ASP A 8 -10.10 -11.97 -5.31
CA ASP A 8 -8.89 -12.57 -5.90
C ASP A 8 -8.59 -11.91 -7.26
N ILE A 9 -9.61 -11.67 -8.08
CA ILE A 9 -9.51 -10.94 -9.36
C ILE A 9 -9.06 -9.50 -9.11
N ALA A 10 -9.69 -8.78 -8.17
CA ALA A 10 -9.31 -7.40 -7.84
C ALA A 10 -7.84 -7.30 -7.43
N LYS A 11 -7.34 -8.21 -6.60
CA LYS A 11 -5.92 -8.26 -6.22
C LYS A 11 -5.00 -8.57 -7.40
N ALA A 12 -5.40 -9.50 -8.28
CA ALA A 12 -4.62 -9.81 -9.47
C ALA A 12 -4.51 -8.59 -10.40
N ILE A 13 -5.60 -7.86 -10.60
CA ILE A 13 -5.61 -6.60 -11.36
C ILE A 13 -4.68 -5.58 -10.68
N CYS A 14 -4.79 -5.38 -9.36
CA CYS A 14 -3.90 -4.47 -8.65
C CYS A 14 -2.43 -4.84 -8.82
N MET A 15 -2.08 -6.13 -8.80
CA MET A 15 -0.69 -6.58 -9.01
C MET A 15 -0.20 -6.30 -10.43
N ILE A 16 -1.05 -6.48 -11.46
CA ILE A 16 -0.74 -6.09 -12.83
C ILE A 16 -0.50 -4.58 -12.92
N LEU A 17 -1.36 -3.78 -12.30
CA LEU A 17 -1.23 -2.32 -12.26
C LEU A 17 0.05 -1.87 -11.52
N VAL A 18 0.48 -2.59 -10.48
CA VAL A 18 1.77 -2.35 -9.83
C VAL A 18 2.91 -2.52 -10.83
N VAL A 19 2.92 -3.63 -11.59
CA VAL A 19 3.98 -3.88 -12.58
C VAL A 19 3.99 -2.80 -13.67
N VAL A 20 2.83 -2.48 -14.22
CA VAL A 20 2.68 -1.44 -15.25
C VAL A 20 3.10 -0.07 -14.70
N GLY A 21 2.68 0.27 -13.49
CA GLY A 21 3.02 1.54 -12.85
C GLY A 21 4.50 1.69 -12.50
N HIS A 22 5.23 0.61 -12.28
CA HIS A 22 6.68 0.69 -12.03
C HIS A 22 7.55 0.66 -13.29
N TYR A 23 6.95 0.46 -14.45
CA TYR A 23 7.65 0.54 -15.73
C TYR A 23 7.45 1.92 -16.35
N VAL A 24 8.40 2.83 -16.14
CA VAL A 24 8.39 4.18 -16.73
C VAL A 24 9.64 4.32 -17.60
N PRO A 25 9.52 4.21 -18.93
CA PRO A 25 10.63 4.47 -19.85
C PRO A 25 11.06 5.95 -19.80
N ASP A 26 12.34 6.24 -19.99
CA ASP A 26 12.92 7.60 -19.95
C ASP A 26 12.27 8.58 -20.95
N TYR A 27 11.71 8.07 -22.05
CA TYR A 27 11.02 8.83 -23.09
C TYR A 27 9.55 8.46 -23.20
N SER A 28 8.83 8.47 -22.06
CA SER A 28 7.40 8.17 -22.06
C SER A 28 6.58 9.29 -22.70
N PRO A 29 5.63 8.98 -23.59
CA PRO A 29 4.69 9.98 -24.12
C PRO A 29 3.79 10.50 -22.98
N THR A 30 3.31 11.75 -23.12
CA THR A 30 2.51 12.43 -22.10
C THR A 30 1.29 11.63 -21.65
N TRP A 31 0.56 11.02 -22.60
CA TRP A 31 -0.58 10.17 -22.28
C TRP A 31 -0.24 8.97 -21.37
N TYR A 32 0.98 8.44 -21.49
CA TYR A 32 1.43 7.35 -20.63
C TYR A 32 1.67 7.84 -19.19
N VAL A 33 2.27 9.03 -19.05
CA VAL A 33 2.49 9.67 -17.74
C VAL A 33 1.15 9.93 -17.05
N ASP A 34 0.15 10.43 -17.78
CA ASP A 34 -1.19 10.69 -17.25
C ASP A 34 -1.86 9.39 -16.75
N ILE A 35 -1.79 8.31 -17.53
CA ILE A 35 -2.32 7.00 -17.14
C ILE A 35 -1.57 6.45 -15.92
N HIS A 36 -0.25 6.58 -15.90
CA HIS A 36 0.59 6.18 -14.79
C HIS A 36 0.17 6.88 -13.49
N ASP A 37 0.01 8.21 -13.53
CA ASP A 37 -0.40 9.00 -12.37
C ASP A 37 -1.80 8.59 -11.87
N VAL A 38 -2.74 8.32 -12.77
CA VAL A 38 -4.06 7.78 -12.41
C VAL A 38 -3.93 6.41 -11.74
N ILE A 39 -3.13 5.50 -12.28
CA ILE A 39 -2.91 4.18 -11.67
C ILE A 39 -2.36 4.32 -10.26
N TYR A 40 -1.40 5.23 -10.05
CA TYR A 40 -0.75 5.44 -8.76
C TYR A 40 -1.71 5.99 -7.69
N THR A 41 -2.76 6.71 -8.08
CA THR A 41 -3.73 7.24 -7.11
C THR A 41 -4.60 6.15 -6.48
N PHE A 42 -4.94 5.08 -7.19
CA PHE A 42 -5.95 4.13 -6.69
C PHE A 42 -5.47 2.69 -6.46
N HIS A 43 -4.40 2.21 -7.14
CA HIS A 43 -4.06 0.78 -7.08
C HIS A 43 -3.67 0.31 -5.68
N MET A 44 -2.90 1.10 -4.93
CA MET A 44 -2.49 0.75 -3.56
C MET A 44 -3.63 0.90 -2.54
N PRO A 45 -4.41 2.00 -2.53
CA PRO A 45 -5.65 2.10 -1.78
C PRO A 45 -6.59 0.92 -1.99
N LEU A 46 -6.85 0.54 -3.24
CA LEU A 46 -7.72 -0.59 -3.58
C LEU A 46 -7.15 -1.93 -3.07
N PHE A 47 -5.84 -2.14 -3.21
CA PHE A 47 -5.18 -3.34 -2.69
C PHE A 47 -5.29 -3.44 -1.16
N MET A 48 -5.11 -2.33 -0.45
CA MET A 48 -5.23 -2.29 1.02
C MET A 48 -6.67 -2.51 1.47
N PHE A 49 -7.65 -1.89 0.79
CA PHE A 49 -9.07 -2.14 1.02
C PHE A 49 -9.43 -3.61 0.85
N ALA A 50 -9.07 -4.20 -0.29
CA ALA A 50 -9.32 -5.62 -0.56
C ALA A 50 -8.65 -6.53 0.49
N SER A 51 -7.46 -6.15 0.95
CA SER A 51 -6.73 -6.91 1.98
C SER A 51 -7.42 -6.86 3.34
N GLY A 52 -7.96 -5.71 3.75
CA GLY A 52 -8.75 -5.55 4.98
C GLY A 52 -10.06 -6.34 4.92
N TYR A 53 -10.77 -6.24 3.80
CA TYR A 53 -12.01 -6.98 3.58
C TYR A 53 -11.80 -8.50 3.64
N ILE A 54 -10.81 -9.03 2.89
CA ILE A 54 -10.48 -10.46 2.87
C ILE A 54 -9.98 -10.92 4.23
N TYR A 55 -9.20 -10.10 4.95
CA TYR A 55 -8.77 -10.43 6.30
C TYR A 55 -9.97 -10.77 7.20
N MET A 56 -11.00 -9.94 7.20
CA MET A 56 -12.20 -10.18 7.98
C MET A 56 -13.03 -11.35 7.43
N ALA A 57 -13.19 -11.46 6.13
CA ALA A 57 -13.93 -12.53 5.47
C ALA A 57 -13.34 -13.93 5.73
N THR A 58 -12.02 -13.99 5.91
CA THR A 58 -11.28 -15.25 6.10
C THR A 58 -10.76 -15.42 7.53
N LYS A 59 -11.18 -14.53 8.45
CA LYS A 59 -10.76 -14.57 9.85
C LYS A 59 -11.09 -15.92 10.46
N ARG A 60 -10.09 -16.54 11.08
CA ARG A 60 -10.23 -17.79 11.84
C ARG A 60 -9.98 -17.50 13.31
N ASP A 61 -10.65 -18.25 14.16
CA ASP A 61 -10.40 -18.20 15.61
C ASP A 61 -9.16 -19.05 15.92
N ILE A 62 -8.00 -18.40 15.82
CA ILE A 62 -6.69 -18.98 16.13
C ILE A 62 -5.95 -18.04 17.09
N PRO A 63 -5.07 -18.59 17.97
CA PRO A 63 -4.24 -17.76 18.83
C PRO A 63 -3.48 -16.70 18.05
N TYR A 64 -3.37 -15.50 18.62
CA TYR A 64 -2.73 -14.35 17.97
C TYR A 64 -1.28 -14.66 17.55
N LYS A 65 -0.55 -15.39 18.37
CA LYS A 65 0.82 -15.85 18.08
C LYS A 65 0.90 -16.67 16.78
N ASP A 66 0.01 -17.65 16.66
CA ASP A 66 -0.04 -18.54 15.49
C ASP A 66 -0.48 -17.78 14.23
N PHE A 67 -1.39 -16.82 14.39
CA PHE A 67 -1.76 -15.91 13.31
C PHE A 67 -0.56 -15.11 12.82
N LEU A 68 0.20 -14.46 13.72
CA LEU A 68 1.39 -13.68 13.36
C LEU A 68 2.46 -14.56 12.72
N LEU A 69 2.74 -15.74 13.25
CA LEU A 69 3.71 -16.66 12.65
C LEU A 69 3.35 -17.05 11.21
N LYS A 70 2.05 -17.27 10.94
CA LYS A 70 1.57 -17.52 9.56
C LYS A 70 1.77 -16.29 8.66
N LYS A 71 1.60 -15.08 9.20
CA LYS A 71 1.82 -13.83 8.44
C LYS A 71 3.31 -13.57 8.20
N VAL A 72 4.18 -13.83 9.18
CA VAL A 72 5.65 -13.78 8.98
C VAL A 72 6.04 -14.70 7.83
N LYS A 73 5.64 -15.96 7.85
CA LYS A 73 5.98 -16.93 6.80
C LYS A 73 5.46 -16.51 5.40
N ARG A 74 4.32 -15.83 5.33
CA ARG A 74 3.67 -15.46 4.06
C ARG A 74 4.07 -14.10 3.51
N LEU A 75 4.53 -13.19 4.37
CA LEU A 75 4.87 -11.81 3.99
C LEU A 75 6.36 -11.52 4.19
N MET A 76 6.87 -11.72 5.42
CA MET A 76 8.24 -11.34 5.75
C MET A 76 9.28 -12.28 5.12
N VAL A 77 9.06 -13.60 5.16
CA VAL A 77 10.00 -14.54 4.54
C VAL A 77 10.15 -14.27 3.03
N PRO A 78 9.09 -14.18 2.23
CA PRO A 78 9.22 -13.78 0.82
C PRO A 78 9.84 -12.40 0.64
N TYR A 79 9.51 -11.42 1.48
CA TYR A 79 10.10 -10.09 1.44
C TYR A 79 11.64 -10.15 1.56
N PHE A 80 12.15 -10.79 2.61
CA PHE A 80 13.60 -10.89 2.83
C PHE A 80 14.28 -11.71 1.73
N SER A 81 13.67 -12.81 1.29
CA SER A 81 14.25 -13.66 0.23
C SER A 81 14.34 -12.92 -1.10
N VAL A 82 13.25 -12.30 -1.54
CA VAL A 82 13.20 -11.54 -2.81
C VAL A 82 14.13 -10.33 -2.73
N SER A 83 14.11 -9.60 -1.61
CA SER A 83 14.98 -8.44 -1.42
C SER A 83 16.46 -8.81 -1.46
N ALA A 84 16.85 -9.91 -0.82
CA ALA A 84 18.23 -10.40 -0.86
C ALA A 84 18.65 -10.78 -2.28
N ILE A 85 17.77 -11.44 -3.04
CA ILE A 85 18.01 -11.79 -4.46
C ILE A 85 18.19 -10.51 -5.30
N ILE A 86 17.30 -9.53 -5.16
CA ILE A 86 17.37 -8.27 -5.92
C ILE A 86 18.67 -7.52 -5.62
N ILE A 87 19.07 -7.40 -4.33
CA ILE A 87 20.33 -6.76 -3.94
C ILE A 87 21.52 -7.52 -4.55
N SER A 88 21.50 -8.86 -4.49
CA SER A 88 22.59 -9.68 -5.07
C SER A 88 22.70 -9.44 -6.58
N ILE A 89 21.57 -9.42 -7.30
CA ILE A 89 21.54 -9.14 -8.75
C ILE A 89 22.07 -7.74 -9.02
N LYS A 90 21.62 -6.71 -8.28
CA LYS A 90 22.10 -5.34 -8.45
C LYS A 90 23.61 -5.24 -8.25
N LEU A 91 24.15 -5.81 -7.18
CA LEU A 91 25.60 -5.82 -6.91
C LEU A 91 26.44 -6.51 -8.01
N LEU A 92 25.90 -7.57 -8.61
CA LEU A 92 26.55 -8.25 -9.73
C LEU A 92 26.48 -7.44 -11.02
N THR A 93 25.33 -6.81 -11.26
CA THR A 93 25.07 -6.06 -12.50
C THR A 93 25.77 -4.70 -12.50
N GLU A 94 25.93 -4.04 -11.36
CA GLU A 94 26.57 -2.73 -11.21
C GLU A 94 28.01 -2.68 -11.75
N ARG A 95 28.68 -3.83 -11.77
CA ARG A 95 30.03 -3.97 -12.36
C ARG A 95 30.04 -3.91 -13.90
N HIS A 96 28.92 -4.13 -14.55
CA HIS A 96 28.81 -4.33 -16.00
C HIS A 96 27.84 -3.38 -16.68
N ALA A 97 26.92 -2.78 -15.95
CA ALA A 97 25.90 -1.89 -16.48
C ALA A 97 25.49 -0.84 -15.44
N TYR A 98 24.95 0.26 -15.93
CA TYR A 98 24.34 1.28 -15.06
C TYR A 98 23.13 0.69 -14.34
N VAL A 99 23.16 0.75 -13.02
CA VAL A 99 22.05 0.31 -12.16
C VAL A 99 21.38 1.54 -11.55
N GLN A 100 20.10 1.70 -11.85
CA GLN A 100 19.29 2.70 -11.22
C GLN A 100 19.13 2.39 -9.73
N ASN A 101 19.47 3.32 -8.84
CA ASN A 101 19.57 3.12 -7.39
C ASN A 101 20.64 2.05 -7.02
N PRO A 102 21.92 2.41 -7.04
CA PRO A 102 23.00 1.50 -6.68
C PRO A 102 22.87 1.05 -5.22
N VAL A 103 23.29 -0.18 -4.96
CA VAL A 103 23.23 -0.80 -3.64
C VAL A 103 24.61 -1.19 -3.15
N THR A 104 24.79 -1.23 -1.84
CA THR A 104 26.03 -1.67 -1.21
C THR A 104 25.82 -2.93 -0.39
N VAL A 105 26.89 -3.56 0.09
CA VAL A 105 26.77 -4.70 1.01
C VAL A 105 25.98 -4.32 2.28
N HIS A 106 26.05 -3.06 2.72
CA HIS A 106 25.25 -2.56 3.83
C HIS A 106 23.74 -2.57 3.57
N SER A 107 23.31 -2.59 2.31
CA SER A 107 21.89 -2.66 1.93
C SER A 107 21.22 -3.95 2.43
N TYR A 108 21.97 -5.04 2.67
CA TYR A 108 21.41 -6.23 3.32
C TYR A 108 20.97 -5.99 4.76
N PHE A 109 21.64 -5.11 5.50
CA PHE A 109 21.22 -4.72 6.85
C PHE A 109 20.07 -3.73 6.84
N LYS A 110 20.02 -2.85 5.84
CA LYS A 110 18.92 -1.91 5.66
C LYS A 110 17.57 -2.59 5.38
N LEU A 111 17.56 -3.81 4.81
CA LEU A 111 16.34 -4.59 4.58
C LEU A 111 15.47 -4.77 5.84
N PHE A 112 16.09 -4.74 7.02
CA PHE A 112 15.35 -4.92 8.27
C PHE A 112 14.51 -3.72 8.66
N TYR A 113 14.76 -2.54 8.13
CA TYR A 113 14.04 -1.31 8.48
C TYR A 113 13.65 -0.43 7.29
N GLU A 114 14.22 -0.68 6.10
CA GLU A 114 13.91 0.04 4.86
C GLU A 114 13.78 -0.91 3.68
N PRO A 115 12.90 -0.65 2.69
CA PRO A 115 12.75 -1.47 1.49
C PRO A 115 13.81 -1.13 0.43
N GLU A 116 15.09 -1.20 0.79
CA GLU A 116 16.25 -0.80 -0.02
C GLU A 116 16.35 -1.56 -1.35
N ALA A 117 15.88 -2.80 -1.40
CA ALA A 117 15.92 -3.62 -2.62
C ALA A 117 15.06 -3.03 -3.75
N GLY A 118 13.96 -2.39 -3.40
CA GLY A 118 13.04 -1.75 -4.33
C GLY A 118 11.97 -0.97 -3.60
N ALA A 119 11.78 0.27 -4.01
CA ALA A 119 10.80 1.18 -3.38
C ALA A 119 9.39 0.60 -3.31
N PHE A 120 9.00 -0.26 -4.29
CA PHE A 120 7.68 -0.89 -4.32
C PHE A 120 7.42 -1.88 -3.18
N LEU A 121 8.44 -2.33 -2.46
CA LEU A 121 8.30 -3.33 -1.37
C LEU A 121 7.77 -2.74 -0.05
N TRP A 122 7.64 -1.42 0.05
CA TRP A 122 7.10 -0.76 1.24
C TRP A 122 5.73 -1.28 1.68
N PHE A 123 4.89 -1.70 0.71
CA PHE A 123 3.52 -2.14 1.01
C PHE A 123 3.48 -3.42 1.85
N ILE A 124 4.52 -4.26 1.78
CA ILE A 124 4.61 -5.49 2.59
C ILE A 124 4.78 -5.13 4.06
N TRP A 125 5.62 -4.13 4.37
CA TRP A 125 5.79 -3.60 5.72
C TRP A 125 4.51 -2.94 6.24
N ALA A 126 3.88 -2.09 5.44
CA ALA A 126 2.61 -1.47 5.80
C ALA A 126 1.53 -2.52 6.10
N LEU A 127 1.41 -3.53 5.24
CA LEU A 127 0.46 -4.63 5.43
C LEU A 127 0.80 -5.49 6.65
N TRP A 128 2.08 -5.70 6.95
CA TRP A 128 2.54 -6.39 8.15
C TRP A 128 2.05 -5.66 9.42
N TRP A 129 2.27 -4.35 9.50
CA TRP A 129 1.80 -3.56 10.64
C TRP A 129 0.28 -3.58 10.81
N MET A 130 -0.47 -3.61 9.71
CA MET A 130 -1.92 -3.77 9.77
C MET A 130 -2.32 -5.13 10.37
N PHE A 131 -1.62 -6.21 10.02
CA PHE A 131 -1.87 -7.53 10.61
C PHE A 131 -1.36 -7.66 12.04
N VAL A 132 -0.42 -6.84 12.48
CA VAL A 132 -0.04 -6.75 13.90
C VAL A 132 -1.09 -5.98 14.70
N LEU A 133 -1.53 -4.84 14.19
CA LEU A 133 -2.41 -3.93 14.93
C LEU A 133 -3.87 -4.38 14.96
N VAL A 134 -4.47 -4.62 13.80
CA VAL A 134 -5.93 -4.76 13.66
C VAL A 134 -6.52 -5.97 14.39
N PRO A 135 -5.86 -7.13 14.51
CA PRO A 135 -6.38 -8.28 15.26
C PRO A 135 -6.56 -8.03 16.76
N LEU A 136 -5.87 -7.05 17.33
CA LEU A 136 -5.98 -6.67 18.74
C LEU A 136 -7.37 -6.08 19.05
N PHE A 137 -8.03 -5.51 18.05
CA PHE A 137 -9.35 -4.88 18.15
C PHE A 137 -10.46 -5.88 17.82
N LYS A 138 -10.97 -6.58 18.85
CA LYS A 138 -11.88 -7.72 18.68
C LYS A 138 -13.32 -7.33 18.35
N THR A 139 -13.83 -6.23 18.88
CA THR A 139 -15.24 -5.84 18.74
C THR A 139 -15.48 -4.91 17.56
N LYS A 140 -16.66 -4.99 16.92
CA LYS A 140 -17.06 -4.14 15.80
C LYS A 140 -16.98 -2.64 16.16
N LYS A 141 -17.43 -2.28 17.40
CA LYS A 141 -17.42 -0.88 17.88
C LYS A 141 -15.99 -0.33 17.99
N ILE A 142 -15.06 -1.11 18.54
CA ILE A 142 -13.66 -0.69 18.70
C ILE A 142 -12.98 -0.60 17.33
N ARG A 143 -13.28 -1.50 16.38
CA ARG A 143 -12.77 -1.38 14.99
C ARG A 143 -13.31 -0.16 14.26
N LEU A 144 -14.58 0.22 14.51
CA LEU A 144 -15.13 1.46 13.99
C LEU A 144 -14.43 2.70 14.58
N ALA A 145 -14.13 2.68 15.88
CA ALA A 145 -13.34 3.74 16.51
C ALA A 145 -11.92 3.82 15.91
N LEU A 146 -11.27 2.66 15.69
CA LEU A 146 -9.96 2.61 15.02
C LEU A 146 -10.04 3.15 13.58
N PHE A 147 -11.14 2.91 12.87
CA PHE A 147 -11.36 3.52 11.55
C PHE A 147 -11.43 5.05 11.66
N GLY A 148 -12.14 5.60 12.65
CA GLY A 148 -12.15 7.05 12.92
C GLY A 148 -10.75 7.60 13.19
N VAL A 149 -9.94 6.89 14.00
CA VAL A 149 -8.52 7.25 14.21
C VAL A 149 -7.74 7.19 12.90
N ALA A 150 -7.94 6.17 12.08
CA ALA A 150 -7.26 6.04 10.79
C ALA A 150 -7.61 7.18 9.83
N VAL A 151 -8.86 7.68 9.85
CA VAL A 151 -9.27 8.89 9.11
C VAL A 151 -8.46 10.10 9.58
N ILE A 152 -8.37 10.33 10.88
CA ILE A 152 -7.60 11.46 11.43
C ILE A 152 -6.12 11.35 11.04
N LEU A 153 -5.52 10.18 11.25
CA LEU A 153 -4.10 9.92 10.93
C LEU A 153 -3.80 10.14 9.45
N HIS A 154 -4.75 9.85 8.57
CA HIS A 154 -4.57 10.03 7.13
C HIS A 154 -4.47 11.49 6.71
N TYR A 155 -5.14 12.40 7.42
CA TYR A 155 -5.08 13.85 7.16
C TYR A 155 -3.97 14.58 7.93
N VAL A 156 -3.37 13.94 8.94
CA VAL A 156 -2.21 14.51 9.66
C VAL A 156 -0.93 14.09 8.95
N PRO A 157 -0.17 15.02 8.35
CA PRO A 157 1.03 14.66 7.61
C PRO A 157 2.15 14.18 8.56
N ASN A 158 2.84 13.12 8.14
CA ASN A 158 4.12 12.67 8.70
C ASN A 158 4.20 12.58 10.23
N LEU A 159 3.15 12.08 10.89
CA LEU A 159 3.16 11.87 12.34
C LEU A 159 4.10 10.71 12.71
N LEU A 160 4.17 9.68 11.89
CA LEU A 160 5.03 8.51 12.10
C LEU A 160 6.32 8.62 11.27
N PRO A 161 7.44 8.07 11.76
CA PRO A 161 8.71 8.09 11.06
C PRO A 161 8.68 7.25 9.78
N GLU A 162 9.62 7.52 8.87
CA GLU A 162 9.74 6.77 7.61
C GLU A 162 10.31 5.36 7.81
N TYR A 163 11.06 5.14 8.91
CA TYR A 163 11.61 3.80 9.23
C TYR A 163 10.50 2.76 9.39
N PHE A 164 10.78 1.55 8.95
CA PHE A 164 9.82 0.43 8.94
C PHE A 164 8.55 0.71 8.14
N CYS A 165 8.60 1.67 7.23
CA CYS A 165 7.46 2.12 6.43
C CYS A 165 6.22 2.53 7.27
N LEU A 166 6.46 3.12 8.46
CA LEU A 166 5.39 3.53 9.36
C LEU A 166 4.59 4.72 8.81
N SER A 167 5.23 5.62 8.07
CA SER A 167 4.54 6.71 7.36
C SER A 167 3.57 6.16 6.31
N GLN A 168 4.00 5.16 5.54
CA GLN A 168 3.15 4.48 4.56
C GLN A 168 2.03 3.68 5.23
N PHE A 169 2.33 3.02 6.37
CA PHE A 169 1.32 2.37 7.19
C PHE A 169 0.26 3.38 7.67
N GLN A 170 0.67 4.55 8.17
CA GLN A 170 -0.24 5.62 8.60
C GLN A 170 -1.21 6.02 7.48
N ASN A 171 -0.68 6.28 6.28
CA ASN A 171 -1.47 6.72 5.14
C ASN A 171 -2.42 5.62 4.61
N MET A 172 -2.02 4.36 4.67
CA MET A 172 -2.77 3.23 4.11
C MET A 172 -3.72 2.56 5.10
N LEU A 173 -3.60 2.86 6.40
CA LEU A 173 -4.45 2.29 7.44
C LEU A 173 -5.93 2.59 7.21
N LEU A 174 -6.26 3.79 6.71
CA LEU A 174 -7.61 4.20 6.36
C LEU A 174 -8.27 3.20 5.40
N TYR A 175 -7.61 2.86 4.31
CA TYR A 175 -8.16 1.99 3.27
C TYR A 175 -8.32 0.55 3.75
N PHE A 176 -7.34 0.06 4.50
CA PHE A 176 -7.43 -1.26 5.12
C PHE A 176 -8.61 -1.34 6.10
N MET A 177 -8.75 -0.34 6.98
CA MET A 177 -9.83 -0.27 7.95
C MET A 177 -11.20 -0.07 7.30
N LEU A 178 -11.26 0.66 6.18
CA LEU A 178 -12.48 0.75 5.37
C LEU A 178 -12.93 -0.64 4.90
N GLY A 179 -12.01 -1.49 4.42
CA GLY A 179 -12.31 -2.87 4.05
C GLY A 179 -12.82 -3.71 5.24
N VAL A 180 -12.21 -3.54 6.42
CA VAL A 180 -12.63 -4.21 7.67
C VAL A 180 -14.04 -3.79 8.07
N VAL A 181 -14.34 -2.48 8.06
CA VAL A 181 -15.65 -1.94 8.42
C VAL A 181 -16.72 -2.35 7.40
N CYS A 182 -16.43 -2.32 6.12
CA CYS A 182 -17.35 -2.81 5.08
C CYS A 182 -17.74 -4.27 5.28
N TRP A 183 -16.82 -5.13 5.72
CA TRP A 183 -17.14 -6.50 6.08
C TRP A 183 -18.01 -6.59 7.33
N ASP A 184 -17.66 -5.86 8.39
CA ASP A 184 -18.38 -5.89 9.66
C ASP A 184 -19.84 -5.45 9.53
N TRP A 185 -20.12 -4.53 8.62
CA TRP A 185 -21.43 -3.91 8.39
C TRP A 185 -22.07 -4.30 7.06
N LYS A 186 -21.58 -5.38 6.41
CA LYS A 186 -22.03 -5.82 5.09
C LYS A 186 -23.56 -6.05 5.00
N GLU A 187 -24.17 -6.58 6.06
CA GLU A 187 -25.60 -6.83 6.12
C GLU A 187 -26.38 -5.52 6.18
N THR A 188 -25.94 -4.59 7.02
CA THR A 188 -26.54 -3.24 7.11
C THR A 188 -26.35 -2.49 5.80
N LEU A 189 -25.16 -2.55 5.20
CA LEU A 189 -24.87 -1.93 3.92
C LEU A 189 -25.69 -2.54 2.78
N SER A 190 -25.92 -3.86 2.79
CA SER A 190 -26.76 -4.52 1.79
C SER A 190 -28.24 -4.10 1.89
N THR A 191 -28.71 -3.79 3.09
CA THR A 191 -30.07 -3.29 3.34
C THR A 191 -30.19 -1.82 2.95
N LEU A 192 -29.15 -1.02 3.17
CA LEU A 192 -29.05 0.38 2.75
C LEU A 192 -28.74 0.54 1.26
N SER A 193 -28.23 -0.51 0.59
CA SER A 193 -27.69 -0.41 -0.76
C SER A 193 -28.74 -0.50 -1.88
N LYS A 194 -29.76 0.37 -1.82
CA LYS A 194 -30.30 0.99 -3.05
C LYS A 194 -29.28 1.96 -3.67
N VAL A 195 -28.16 2.22 -3.00
CA VAL A 195 -27.05 3.04 -3.51
C VAL A 195 -26.24 2.17 -4.47
N PRO A 196 -26.21 2.48 -5.75
CA PRO A 196 -25.45 1.69 -6.71
C PRO A 196 -23.95 1.71 -6.38
N SER A 197 -23.31 0.57 -6.46
CA SER A 197 -21.89 0.38 -6.08
C SER A 197 -20.94 1.39 -6.74
N TRP A 198 -21.26 1.85 -7.94
CA TRP A 198 -20.48 2.87 -8.65
C TRP A 198 -20.41 4.20 -7.89
N LEU A 199 -21.46 4.58 -7.14
CA LEU A 199 -21.46 5.84 -6.37
C LEU A 199 -20.44 5.79 -5.23
N VAL A 200 -20.26 4.64 -4.59
CA VAL A 200 -19.22 4.43 -3.56
C VAL A 200 -17.84 4.56 -4.18
N TYR A 201 -17.65 4.01 -5.37
CA TYR A 201 -16.40 4.17 -6.12
C TYR A 201 -16.15 5.62 -6.54
N CYS A 202 -17.19 6.33 -7.01
CA CYS A 202 -17.08 7.75 -7.37
C CYS A 202 -16.70 8.61 -6.15
N ILE A 203 -17.33 8.41 -5.00
CA ILE A 203 -16.99 9.15 -3.77
C ILE A 203 -15.54 8.88 -3.35
N PHE A 204 -15.09 7.63 -3.46
CA PHE A 204 -13.72 7.24 -3.13
C PHE A 204 -12.71 7.90 -4.08
N ILE A 205 -12.96 7.83 -5.40
CA ILE A 205 -12.11 8.45 -6.42
C ILE A 205 -12.13 9.98 -6.29
N CYS A 206 -13.29 10.60 -6.09
CA CYS A 206 -13.39 12.05 -5.87
C CYS A 206 -12.64 12.49 -4.61
N GLY A 207 -12.69 11.72 -3.52
CA GLY A 207 -11.93 12.01 -2.30
C GLY A 207 -10.43 12.03 -2.55
N GLU A 208 -9.91 11.05 -3.30
CA GLU A 208 -8.49 11.00 -3.66
C GLU A 208 -8.10 12.10 -4.66
N MET A 209 -8.93 12.37 -5.65
CA MET A 209 -8.71 13.47 -6.60
C MET A 209 -8.70 14.83 -5.90
N CYS A 210 -9.60 15.07 -4.94
CA CYS A 210 -9.57 16.29 -4.12
C CYS A 210 -8.28 16.43 -3.32
N LYS A 211 -7.71 15.32 -2.84
CA LYS A 211 -6.43 15.31 -2.13
C LYS A 211 -5.28 15.68 -3.07
N VAL A 212 -5.26 15.11 -4.27
CA VAL A 212 -4.28 15.45 -5.32
C VAL A 212 -4.43 16.92 -5.71
N PHE A 213 -5.65 17.43 -5.90
CA PHE A 213 -5.91 18.84 -6.20
C PHE A 213 -5.51 19.78 -5.06
N ASN A 214 -5.75 19.44 -3.80
CA ASN A 214 -5.30 20.23 -2.64
C ASN A 214 -3.77 20.23 -2.51
N VAL A 215 -3.12 19.11 -2.80
CA VAL A 215 -1.65 19.03 -2.83
C VAL A 215 -1.09 19.86 -4.01
N MET A 216 -1.74 19.83 -5.16
CA MET A 216 -1.34 20.64 -6.34
C MET A 216 -1.72 22.12 -6.20
N GLY A 217 -2.84 22.46 -5.57
CA GLY A 217 -3.30 23.84 -5.37
C GLY A 217 -2.65 24.57 -4.19
N GLY A 218 -2.13 23.84 -3.22
CA GLY A 218 -1.47 24.39 -2.02
C GLY A 218 0.06 24.39 -2.06
N ALA A 219 0.66 23.73 -3.03
CA ALA A 219 2.09 23.66 -3.22
C ALA A 219 2.49 24.32 -4.53
N ASN A 220 3.28 25.41 -4.44
CA ASN A 220 4.06 25.95 -5.56
C ASN A 220 4.65 24.81 -6.40
N LEU A 221 4.73 25.02 -7.72
CA LEU A 221 5.26 24.11 -8.76
C LEU A 221 6.57 23.36 -8.41
N ASN A 222 7.27 23.76 -7.36
CA ASN A 222 8.45 23.09 -6.80
C ASN A 222 8.13 21.81 -6.00
N ALA A 223 6.94 21.64 -5.44
CA ALA A 223 6.62 20.45 -4.65
C ALA A 223 6.29 19.24 -5.52
N SER A 224 5.75 19.43 -6.72
CA SER A 224 5.53 18.35 -7.68
C SER A 224 6.85 17.77 -8.19
N ALA A 225 7.87 18.60 -8.34
CA ALA A 225 9.24 18.19 -8.67
C ALA A 225 9.91 17.43 -7.50
N VAL A 226 9.67 17.84 -6.26
CA VAL A 226 10.19 17.17 -5.06
C VAL A 226 9.49 15.82 -4.82
N TYR A 227 8.16 15.73 -5.06
CA TYR A 227 7.44 14.46 -4.98
C TYR A 227 7.88 13.49 -6.08
N ARG A 228 8.06 13.98 -7.30
CA ARG A 228 8.60 13.22 -8.44
C ARG A 228 10.04 12.76 -8.18
N ASN A 229 10.89 13.60 -7.58
CA ASN A 229 12.27 13.25 -7.22
C ASN A 229 12.39 12.30 -6.01
N LYS A 230 11.50 12.41 -5.02
CA LYS A 230 11.62 11.62 -3.77
C LYS A 230 11.13 10.17 -3.91
N TYR A 231 10.27 9.89 -4.90
CA TYR A 231 9.68 8.56 -5.06
C TYR A 231 9.97 7.88 -6.42
N CYS A 232 10.39 8.64 -7.43
CA CYS A 232 10.78 8.10 -8.74
C CYS A 232 12.29 8.18 -9.01
N TYR A 233 12.99 9.13 -8.35
CA TYR A 233 14.44 9.27 -8.48
C TYR A 233 15.00 9.34 -7.06
N GLY A 234 15.64 8.26 -6.62
CA GLY A 234 16.56 8.35 -5.48
C GLY A 234 17.58 9.45 -5.77
N SER A 235 17.70 10.39 -4.85
CA SER A 235 18.61 11.52 -4.93
C SER A 235 20.00 11.09 -5.43
N VAL A 236 20.38 11.65 -6.56
CA VAL A 236 21.79 11.74 -6.95
C VAL A 236 22.39 12.86 -6.08
N SER A 237 23.18 12.50 -5.10
CA SER A 237 24.28 13.31 -4.55
C SER A 237 25.31 12.38 -3.94
#